data_0ad4f077b70dd28dfcad9d1cb69611ae
#
_entry.id   0ad4f077b70dd28dfcad9d1cb69611ae
#
_cell.length_a   1.000
_cell.length_b   1.000
_cell.length_c   1.000
_cell.angle_alpha   90.00
_cell.angle_beta   90.00
_cell.angle_gamma   90.00
#
_symmetry.space_group_name_H-M   'P 1'
#
loop_
_entity.id
_entity.type
_entity.pdbx_description
1 polymer ?
#
loop_
_entity_poly.entity_id
_entity_poly.type
_entity_poly.pdbx_seq_one_letter_code
_entity_poly.pdbx_strand_id
1 'polypeptide(L)'
;MTDRIRLNEGNRRWWTLAAMCFALFMIMLDNTVVNVALPSIQRDLGASLSGLEWTVNVYTLTFAVLLVTGGRLGDILGRRRMFLFGVVVFALSSAAIGFAPGQGWLVAGRAIQGIGAAFMMPATLSIITVTFPPEERGKAIGTWAGEIGRASCRERV
;
A
#
# COMPACT_ATOMS: atom_id res chain seq x y z
N MET A 1 8.26 17.23 -30.44
CA MET A 1 9.62 16.87 -30.02
C MET A 1 9.46 16.14 -28.68
N THR A 2 9.03 14.87 -28.72
CA THR A 2 8.78 14.03 -27.55
C THR A 2 10.01 13.19 -27.31
N ASP A 3 10.85 13.65 -26.40
CA ASP A 3 11.99 12.90 -25.89
C ASP A 3 11.44 11.66 -25.14
N ARG A 4 11.30 10.55 -25.87
CA ARG A 4 11.07 9.26 -25.25
C ARG A 4 12.34 8.97 -24.45
N ILE A 5 12.25 9.10 -23.14
CA ILE A 5 13.24 8.60 -22.20
C ILE A 5 13.52 7.16 -22.59
N ARG A 6 14.59 6.92 -23.34
CA ARG A 6 15.10 5.56 -23.61
C ARG A 6 15.60 5.03 -22.28
N LEU A 7 14.72 4.35 -21.57
CA LEU A 7 15.07 3.61 -20.36
C LEU A 7 16.04 2.51 -20.79
N ASN A 8 17.33 2.75 -20.61
CA ASN A 8 18.35 1.72 -20.71
C ASN A 8 17.99 0.58 -19.75
N GLU A 9 18.19 -0.69 -20.14
CA GLU A 9 17.71 -1.84 -19.35
C GLU A 9 18.19 -1.81 -17.89
N GLY A 10 19.39 -1.31 -17.63
CA GLY A 10 19.90 -1.08 -16.28
C GLY A 10 19.10 -0.04 -15.50
N ASN A 11 18.68 1.03 -16.16
CA ASN A 11 17.92 2.11 -15.52
C ASN A 11 16.45 1.70 -15.27
N ARG A 12 15.86 0.85 -16.11
CA ARG A 12 14.50 0.33 -15.97
C ARG A 12 14.29 -0.47 -14.69
N ARG A 13 15.29 -1.22 -14.25
CA ARG A 13 15.24 -2.00 -13.00
C ARG A 13 15.12 -1.09 -11.77
N TRP A 14 15.92 -0.03 -11.74
CA TRP A 14 15.90 0.93 -10.64
C TRP A 14 14.62 1.76 -10.59
N TRP A 15 14.06 2.12 -11.75
CA TRP A 15 12.73 2.76 -11.80
C TRP A 15 11.62 1.83 -11.32
N THR A 16 11.70 0.53 -11.64
CA THR A 16 10.75 -0.45 -11.11
C THR A 16 10.86 -0.55 -9.59
N LEU A 17 12.08 -0.61 -9.04
CA LEU A 17 12.29 -0.61 -7.59
C LEU A 17 11.73 0.65 -6.93
N ALA A 18 12.03 1.82 -7.50
CA ALA A 18 11.50 3.09 -6.99
C ALA A 18 9.96 3.11 -6.96
N ALA A 19 9.32 2.61 -8.02
CA ALA A 19 7.86 2.50 -8.06
C ALA A 19 7.30 1.54 -6.99
N MET A 20 7.99 0.41 -6.73
CA MET A 20 7.60 -0.55 -5.69
C MET A 20 7.81 0.03 -4.28
N CYS A 21 8.91 0.72 -4.05
CA CYS A 21 9.17 1.44 -2.79
C CYS A 21 8.15 2.56 -2.57
N PHE A 22 7.80 3.32 -3.61
CA PHE A 22 6.78 4.35 -3.53
C PHE A 22 5.39 3.80 -3.17
N ALA A 23 5.01 2.66 -3.75
CA ALA A 23 3.75 1.98 -3.41
C ALA A 23 3.72 1.54 -1.94
N LEU A 24 4.83 1.00 -1.44
CA LEU A 24 4.95 0.64 -0.02
C LEU A 24 4.91 1.88 0.88
N PHE A 25 5.59 2.94 0.48
CA PHE A 25 5.55 4.23 1.19
C PHE A 25 4.13 4.79 1.28
N MET A 26 3.33 4.69 0.21
CA MET A 26 1.91 5.10 0.24
C MET A 26 1.12 4.32 1.30
N ILE A 27 1.31 3.00 1.41
CA ILE A 27 0.65 2.17 2.42
C ILE A 27 1.07 2.59 3.84
N MET A 28 2.36 2.85 4.06
CA MET A 28 2.89 3.24 5.36
C MET A 28 2.42 4.65 5.75
N LEU A 29 2.44 5.57 4.80
CA LEU A 29 1.97 6.95 5.01
C LEU A 29 0.48 6.97 5.36
N ASP A 30 -0.32 6.20 4.67
CA ASP A 30 -1.76 6.07 4.93
C ASP A 30 -2.05 5.60 6.37
N ASN A 31 -1.37 4.56 6.83
CA ASN A 31 -1.52 4.09 8.20
C ASN A 31 -1.13 5.16 9.23
N THR A 32 -0.03 5.88 8.97
CA THR A 32 0.43 6.95 9.86
C THR A 32 -0.56 8.12 9.89
N VAL A 33 -1.04 8.56 8.71
CA VAL A 33 -1.99 9.67 8.59
C VAL A 33 -3.30 9.35 9.30
N VAL A 34 -3.83 8.13 9.13
CA VAL A 34 -5.07 7.72 9.79
C VAL A 34 -4.90 7.72 11.31
N ASN A 35 -3.82 7.16 11.83
CA ASN A 35 -3.57 7.14 13.29
C ASN A 35 -3.47 8.56 13.88
N VAL A 36 -2.80 9.48 13.19
CA VAL A 36 -2.70 10.89 13.61
C VAL A 36 -4.04 11.62 13.49
N ALA A 37 -4.87 11.25 12.50
CA ALA A 37 -6.17 11.88 12.26
C ALA A 37 -7.28 11.37 13.20
N LEU A 38 -7.12 10.23 13.89
CA LEU A 38 -8.15 9.65 14.76
C LEU A 38 -8.77 10.65 15.76
N PRO A 39 -8.00 11.50 16.49
CA PRO A 39 -8.59 12.49 17.38
C PRO A 39 -9.42 13.56 16.68
N SER A 40 -9.04 13.94 15.47
CA SER A 40 -9.79 14.91 14.65
C SER A 40 -11.07 14.28 14.11
N ILE A 41 -10.99 13.05 13.60
CA ILE A 41 -12.14 12.26 13.14
C ILE A 41 -13.16 12.10 14.27
N GLN A 42 -12.71 11.83 15.48
CA GLN A 42 -13.61 11.72 16.64
C GLN A 42 -14.38 13.02 16.90
N ARG A 43 -13.70 14.15 16.83
CA ARG A 43 -14.33 15.47 17.09
C ARG A 43 -15.26 15.90 15.96
N ASP A 44 -14.81 15.74 14.72
CA ASP A 44 -15.51 16.30 13.56
C ASP A 44 -16.70 15.44 13.12
N LEU A 45 -16.59 14.12 13.23
CA LEU A 45 -17.64 13.16 12.86
C LEU A 45 -18.45 12.66 14.06
N GLY A 46 -18.15 13.08 15.29
CA GLY A 46 -18.80 12.56 16.49
C GLY A 46 -18.63 11.04 16.65
N ALA A 47 -17.51 10.50 16.12
CA ALA A 47 -17.29 9.05 16.07
C ALA A 47 -17.13 8.47 17.48
N SER A 48 -17.75 7.30 17.72
CA SER A 48 -17.55 6.54 18.94
C SER A 48 -16.14 5.92 19.00
N LEU A 49 -15.62 5.65 20.20
CA LEU A 49 -14.33 4.96 20.37
C LEU A 49 -14.32 3.63 19.62
N SER A 50 -15.39 2.84 19.74
CA SER A 50 -15.54 1.59 18.99
C SER A 50 -15.49 1.79 17.48
N GLY A 51 -16.03 2.87 16.96
CA GLY A 51 -15.96 3.18 15.53
C GLY A 51 -14.57 3.55 15.04
N LEU A 52 -13.77 4.22 15.87
CA LEU A 52 -12.37 4.50 15.58
C LEU A 52 -11.55 3.22 15.54
N GLU A 53 -11.75 2.31 16.50
CA GLU A 53 -11.13 0.99 16.51
C GLU A 53 -11.50 0.18 15.25
N TRP A 54 -12.77 0.19 14.85
CA TRP A 54 -13.21 -0.45 13.62
C TRP A 54 -12.58 0.15 12.36
N THR A 55 -12.36 1.45 12.35
CA THR A 55 -11.69 2.13 11.21
C THR A 55 -10.27 1.59 10.97
N VAL A 56 -9.52 1.29 12.02
CA VAL A 56 -8.19 0.70 11.92
C VAL A 56 -8.26 -0.81 11.69
N ASN A 57 -9.08 -1.50 12.46
CA ASN A 57 -9.15 -2.96 12.47
C ASN A 57 -9.69 -3.53 11.16
N VAL A 58 -10.70 -2.91 10.54
CA VAL A 58 -11.29 -3.41 9.28
C VAL A 58 -10.28 -3.39 8.14
N TYR A 59 -9.43 -2.36 8.06
CA TYR A 59 -8.35 -2.30 7.08
C TYR A 59 -7.38 -3.48 7.28
N THR A 60 -6.89 -3.66 8.50
CA THR A 60 -5.93 -4.71 8.85
C THR A 60 -6.54 -6.10 8.63
N LEU A 61 -7.79 -6.29 9.01
CA LEU A 61 -8.51 -7.56 8.82
C LEU A 61 -8.68 -7.89 7.34
N THR A 62 -9.18 -6.95 6.55
CA THR A 62 -9.37 -7.14 5.10
C THR A 62 -8.03 -7.39 4.40
N PHE A 63 -7.01 -6.63 4.76
CA PHE A 63 -5.65 -6.82 4.27
C PHE A 63 -5.12 -8.23 4.58
N ALA A 64 -5.21 -8.68 5.85
CA ALA A 64 -4.69 -9.96 6.28
C ALA A 64 -5.42 -11.15 5.61
N VAL A 65 -6.75 -11.10 5.56
CA VAL A 65 -7.57 -12.17 4.94
C VAL A 65 -7.29 -12.31 3.45
N LEU A 66 -7.11 -11.18 2.76
CA LEU A 66 -6.92 -11.18 1.30
C LEU A 66 -5.45 -11.26 0.86
N LEU A 67 -4.48 -11.14 1.77
CA LEU A 67 -3.07 -11.15 1.45
C LEU A 67 -2.64 -12.42 0.69
N VAL A 68 -3.07 -13.58 1.16
CA VAL A 68 -2.75 -14.89 0.54
C VAL A 68 -3.45 -15.03 -0.81
N THR A 69 -4.74 -14.64 -0.86
CA THR A 69 -5.53 -14.66 -2.10
C THR A 69 -4.94 -13.71 -3.14
N GLY A 70 -4.55 -12.50 -2.72
CA GLY A 70 -3.90 -11.50 -3.56
C GLY A 70 -2.59 -12.01 -4.17
N GLY A 71 -1.77 -12.72 -3.40
CA GLY A 71 -0.56 -13.38 -3.90
C GLY A 71 -0.86 -14.43 -4.96
N ARG A 72 -1.81 -15.32 -4.71
CA ARG A 72 -2.24 -16.35 -5.66
C ARG A 72 -2.80 -15.77 -6.95
N LEU A 73 -3.68 -14.77 -6.85
CA LEU A 73 -4.23 -14.09 -8.03
C LEU A 73 -3.13 -13.37 -8.82
N GLY A 74 -2.15 -12.80 -8.14
CA GLY A 74 -0.98 -12.19 -8.78
C GLY A 74 -0.18 -13.16 -9.64
N ASP A 75 -0.05 -14.42 -9.20
CA ASP A 75 0.64 -15.46 -9.95
C ASP A 75 -0.19 -15.94 -11.17
N ILE A 76 -1.52 -16.01 -11.06
CA ILE A 76 -2.43 -16.49 -12.13
C ILE A 76 -2.72 -15.39 -13.16
N LEU A 77 -3.09 -14.19 -12.72
CA LEU A 77 -3.56 -13.09 -13.59
C LEU A 77 -2.44 -12.15 -14.03
N GLY A 78 -1.26 -12.32 -13.46
CA GLY A 78 -0.07 -11.51 -13.74
C GLY A 78 0.18 -10.42 -12.69
N ARG A 79 1.37 -10.46 -12.10
CA ARG A 79 1.82 -9.62 -11.00
C ARG A 79 1.66 -8.12 -11.26
N ARG A 80 2.02 -7.67 -12.47
CA ARG A 80 1.89 -6.27 -12.87
C ARG A 80 0.43 -5.79 -12.91
N ARG A 81 -0.47 -6.63 -13.44
CA ARG A 81 -1.90 -6.29 -13.52
C ARG A 81 -2.52 -6.18 -12.13
N MET A 82 -2.22 -7.14 -11.27
CA MET A 82 -2.71 -7.15 -9.89
C MET A 82 -2.14 -6.00 -9.07
N PHE A 83 -0.88 -5.66 -9.28
CA PHE A 83 -0.28 -4.47 -8.67
C PHE A 83 -1.00 -3.18 -9.08
N LEU A 84 -1.21 -2.96 -10.38
CA LEU A 84 -1.92 -1.77 -10.86
C LEU A 84 -3.37 -1.72 -10.38
N PHE A 85 -4.06 -2.85 -10.37
CA PHE A 85 -5.40 -2.95 -9.79
C PHE A 85 -5.40 -2.54 -8.31
N GLY A 86 -4.46 -3.07 -7.52
CA GLY A 86 -4.30 -2.70 -6.11
C GLY A 86 -4.05 -1.21 -5.91
N VAL A 87 -3.16 -0.61 -6.71
CA VAL A 87 -2.87 0.84 -6.66
C VAL A 87 -4.11 1.66 -6.97
N VAL A 88 -4.86 1.32 -8.01
CA VAL A 88 -6.09 2.04 -8.39
C VAL A 88 -7.14 1.94 -7.29
N VAL A 89 -7.41 0.74 -6.77
CA VAL A 89 -8.37 0.52 -5.68
C VAL A 89 -7.94 1.29 -4.44
N PHE A 90 -6.66 1.24 -4.08
CA PHE A 90 -6.11 1.96 -2.92
C PHE A 90 -6.24 3.47 -3.07
N ALA A 91 -5.88 4.03 -4.22
CA ALA A 91 -5.94 5.47 -4.48
C ALA A 91 -7.38 5.99 -4.50
N LEU A 92 -8.30 5.28 -5.17
CA LEU A 92 -9.71 5.68 -5.25
C LEU A 92 -10.38 5.60 -3.87
N SER A 93 -10.13 4.54 -3.10
CA SER A 93 -10.67 4.43 -1.74
C SER A 93 -10.08 5.48 -0.80
N SER A 94 -8.79 5.81 -0.92
CA SER A 94 -8.17 6.88 -0.16
C SER A 94 -8.81 8.24 -0.47
N ALA A 95 -9.05 8.54 -1.75
CA ALA A 95 -9.77 9.74 -2.15
C ALA A 95 -11.21 9.77 -1.61
N ALA A 96 -11.93 8.64 -1.68
CA ALA A 96 -13.29 8.52 -1.15
C ALA A 96 -13.36 8.71 0.38
N ILE A 97 -12.35 8.24 1.11
CA ILE A 97 -12.19 8.44 2.56
C ILE A 97 -12.01 9.92 2.88
N GLY A 98 -11.26 10.67 2.07
CA GLY A 98 -11.05 12.11 2.26
C GLY A 98 -12.34 12.94 2.17
N PHE A 99 -13.39 12.42 1.53
CA PHE A 99 -14.71 13.05 1.43
C PHE A 99 -15.76 12.35 2.32
N ALA A 100 -15.33 11.63 3.35
CA ALA A 100 -16.25 10.84 4.19
C ALA A 100 -17.27 11.73 4.93
N PRO A 101 -18.58 11.58 4.67
CA PRO A 101 -19.63 12.34 5.34
C PRO A 101 -19.93 11.80 6.75
N GLY A 102 -19.39 10.66 7.14
CA GLY A 102 -19.62 10.04 8.43
C GLY A 102 -18.81 8.77 8.66
N GLN A 103 -18.86 8.26 9.89
CA GLN A 103 -18.09 7.12 10.36
C GLN A 103 -18.30 5.84 9.54
N GLY A 104 -19.55 5.51 9.16
CA GLY A 104 -19.85 4.29 8.37
C GLY A 104 -19.18 4.30 7.00
N TRP A 105 -19.14 5.46 6.35
CA TRP A 105 -18.44 5.65 5.08
C TRP A 105 -16.93 5.45 5.23
N LEU A 106 -16.35 5.99 6.31
CA LEU A 106 -14.95 5.85 6.65
C LEU A 106 -14.56 4.38 6.79
N VAL A 107 -15.31 3.62 7.59
CA VAL A 107 -15.09 2.18 7.82
C VAL A 107 -15.21 1.39 6.51
N ALA A 108 -16.23 1.65 5.70
CA ALA A 108 -16.40 1.00 4.39
C ALA A 108 -15.23 1.32 3.43
N GLY A 109 -14.80 2.58 3.36
CA GLY A 109 -13.65 3.01 2.58
C GLY A 109 -12.36 2.31 3.02
N ARG A 110 -12.14 2.16 4.32
CA ARG A 110 -11.00 1.44 4.90
C ARG A 110 -11.01 -0.05 4.54
N ALA A 111 -12.19 -0.69 4.54
CA ALA A 111 -12.30 -2.08 4.08
C ALA A 111 -11.88 -2.24 2.62
N ILE A 112 -12.36 -1.37 1.72
CA ILE A 112 -12.00 -1.39 0.30
C ILE A 112 -10.51 -1.07 0.11
N GLN A 113 -9.97 -0.13 0.87
CA GLN A 113 -8.56 0.23 0.83
C GLN A 113 -7.65 -0.94 1.26
N GLY A 114 -8.07 -1.73 2.25
CA GLY A 114 -7.41 -2.97 2.65
C GLY A 114 -7.34 -4.01 1.52
N ILE A 115 -8.37 -4.10 0.67
CA ILE A 115 -8.34 -4.93 -0.55
C ILE A 115 -7.20 -4.46 -1.47
N GLY A 116 -7.12 -3.16 -1.76
CA GLY A 116 -6.05 -2.60 -2.59
C GLY A 116 -4.66 -2.93 -2.07
N ALA A 117 -4.42 -2.71 -0.78
CA ALA A 117 -3.14 -3.02 -0.13
C ALA A 117 -2.79 -4.51 -0.20
N ALA A 118 -3.77 -5.41 -0.02
CA ALA A 118 -3.57 -6.85 -0.07
C ALA A 118 -3.10 -7.36 -1.45
N PHE A 119 -3.48 -6.68 -2.52
CA PHE A 119 -2.97 -6.99 -3.86
C PHE A 119 -1.62 -6.33 -4.16
N MET A 120 -1.36 -5.15 -3.59
CA MET A 120 -0.10 -4.44 -3.82
C MET A 120 1.09 -5.14 -3.15
N MET A 121 0.97 -5.54 -1.89
CA MET A 121 2.11 -5.97 -1.09
C MET A 121 2.80 -7.24 -1.63
N PRO A 122 2.12 -8.37 -1.90
CA PRO A 122 2.77 -9.54 -2.47
C PRO A 122 3.27 -9.30 -3.90
N ALA A 123 2.57 -8.45 -4.66
CA ALA A 123 2.97 -8.11 -6.02
C ALA A 123 4.27 -7.31 -6.06
N THR A 124 4.51 -6.37 -5.12
CA THR A 124 5.75 -5.60 -5.05
C THR A 124 6.97 -6.49 -4.86
N LEU A 125 6.94 -7.37 -3.86
CA LEU A 125 8.03 -8.31 -3.58
C LEU A 125 8.27 -9.25 -4.76
N SER A 126 7.21 -9.76 -5.36
CA SER A 126 7.27 -10.66 -6.50
C SER A 126 7.84 -10.00 -7.75
N ILE A 127 7.51 -8.73 -8.02
CA ILE A 127 8.07 -7.96 -9.13
C ILE A 127 9.56 -7.71 -8.92
N ILE A 128 9.98 -7.35 -7.69
CA ILE A 128 11.39 -7.13 -7.37
C ILE A 128 12.20 -8.40 -7.61
N THR A 129 11.73 -9.55 -7.13
CA THR A 129 12.46 -10.83 -7.27
C THR A 129 12.61 -11.31 -8.71
N VAL A 130 11.70 -10.94 -9.61
CA VAL A 130 11.79 -11.26 -11.04
C VAL A 130 12.62 -10.24 -11.82
N THR A 131 12.61 -8.97 -11.39
CA THR A 131 13.30 -7.89 -12.11
C THR A 131 14.80 -7.87 -11.86
N PHE A 132 15.24 -8.29 -10.65
CA PHE A 132 16.65 -8.26 -10.27
C PHE A 132 17.32 -9.63 -10.38
N PRO A 133 18.57 -9.70 -10.91
CA PRO A 133 19.36 -10.92 -10.92
C PRO A 133 19.68 -11.37 -9.48
N PRO A 134 20.00 -12.67 -9.26
CA PRO A 134 20.23 -13.22 -7.92
C PRO A 134 21.21 -12.43 -7.06
N GLU A 135 22.28 -11.90 -7.69
CA GLU A 135 23.36 -11.17 -7.02
C GLU A 135 22.91 -9.82 -6.45
N GLU A 136 21.92 -9.18 -7.07
CA GLU A 136 21.41 -7.86 -6.69
C GLU A 136 20.11 -7.92 -5.89
N ARG A 137 19.44 -9.09 -5.83
CA ARG A 137 18.17 -9.27 -5.11
C ARG A 137 18.27 -8.89 -3.65
N GLY A 138 19.37 -9.26 -2.99
CA GLY A 138 19.58 -8.94 -1.58
C GLY A 138 19.58 -7.42 -1.32
N LYS A 139 20.24 -6.66 -2.19
CA LYS A 139 20.25 -5.18 -2.09
C LYS A 139 18.87 -4.59 -2.38
N ALA A 140 18.17 -5.07 -3.40
CA ALA A 140 16.84 -4.58 -3.78
C ALA A 140 15.79 -4.87 -2.69
N ILE A 141 15.79 -6.09 -2.14
CA ILE A 141 14.90 -6.49 -1.04
C ILE A 141 15.26 -5.75 0.24
N GLY A 142 16.57 -5.54 0.54
CA GLY A 142 17.02 -4.77 1.68
C GLY A 142 16.60 -3.31 1.62
N THR A 143 16.64 -2.68 0.45
CA THR A 143 16.14 -1.31 0.23
C THR A 143 14.63 -1.26 0.43
N TRP A 144 13.89 -2.20 -0.15
CA TRP A 144 12.45 -2.31 -0.02
C TRP A 144 12.02 -2.57 1.44
N ALA A 145 12.70 -3.48 2.15
CA ALA A 145 12.43 -3.77 3.56
C ALA A 145 12.89 -2.65 4.50
N GLY A 146 13.91 -1.89 4.12
CA GLY A 146 14.40 -0.73 4.87
C GLY A 146 13.35 0.39 4.99
N GLU A 147 12.44 0.52 4.02
CA GLU A 147 11.28 1.41 4.11
C GLU A 147 10.37 1.00 5.29
N ILE A 148 10.14 -0.30 5.46
CA ILE A 148 9.34 -0.86 6.58
C ILE A 148 10.03 -0.59 7.91
N GLY A 149 11.35 -0.83 7.99
CA GLY A 149 12.13 -0.65 9.23
C GLY A 149 12.19 0.80 9.70
N ARG A 150 12.33 1.76 8.79
CA ARG A 150 12.34 3.20 9.13
C ARG A 150 10.99 3.68 9.70
N ALA A 151 9.89 3.19 9.17
CA ALA A 151 8.56 3.49 9.67
C ALA A 151 8.37 2.97 11.11
N SER A 152 8.78 1.72 11.38
CA SER A 152 8.65 1.09 12.71
C SER A 152 9.55 1.71 13.78
N CYS A 153 10.74 2.23 13.41
CA CYS A 153 11.62 2.90 14.38
C CYS A 153 11.10 4.28 14.79
N ARG A 154 10.30 4.96 13.97
CA ARG A 154 9.78 6.29 14.26
C ARG A 154 8.59 6.29 15.21
N GLU A 155 7.91 5.18 15.38
CA GLU A 155 6.78 5.03 16.32
C GLU A 155 7.22 4.73 17.78
N ARG A 156 8.52 4.53 18.03
CA ARG A 156 9.04 4.18 19.37
C ARG A 156 9.68 5.36 20.13
N VAL A 157 9.51 6.59 19.66
CA VAL A 157 10.06 7.78 20.36
C VAL A 157 8.95 8.70 20.83
#